data_64205a8601288c55fdeb66ae8de129ec
#
_entry.id   64205a8601288c55fdeb66ae8de129ec
#
_cell.length_a   1.000
_cell.length_b   1.000
_cell.length_c   1.000
_cell.angle_alpha   90.00
_cell.angle_beta   90.00
_cell.angle_gamma   90.00
#
_symmetry.space_group_name_H-M   'P 1'
#
loop_
_entity.id
_entity.type
_entity.pdbx_description
1 polymer ?
#
loop_
_entity_poly.entity_id
_entity_poly.type
_entity_poly.pdbx_seq_one_letter_code
_entity_poly.pdbx_strand_id
1 'polypeptide(L)'
;MQIRRRSPSPIINVSVIQYQAAVKDAQPNNILEEIVWHKETEVEQLRERLPLRELQTKALTAPPVLDFVGALRHGKTNPALIAEVKKASPSKGVFRADFDPVAIAQSYQAGGASCLSVLTDVKFFQGSFENLSLIRGAVDLPLLCKDFIIYPYQMYWARIHGADAVLLIAAILNDQDLQYFIKIANNLKMAALIEVHNLEELDRVLALDGVSLVGINNRNLEDFSVDLQTTCELLTARGQELQSKNILVVSESGLHHPDDLSVVKTAGASAVLIGESLVKQADPQLAIANLFS
;
A
#
# COMPACT_ATOMS: atom_id res chain seq x y z
N MET A 1 -3.80 -17.10 -5.76
CA MET A 1 -3.10 -17.61 -4.54
C MET A 1 -4.01 -17.46 -3.32
N GLN A 2 -4.13 -18.47 -2.45
CA GLN A 2 -4.93 -18.37 -1.24
C GLN A 2 -4.02 -18.13 -0.03
N ILE A 3 -4.13 -16.95 0.60
CA ILE A 3 -3.34 -16.58 1.76
C ILE A 3 -4.13 -16.89 3.03
N ARG A 4 -3.53 -17.71 3.90
CA ARG A 4 -4.12 -18.06 5.20
C ARG A 4 -3.84 -16.92 6.20
N ARG A 5 -4.87 -16.49 6.91
CA ARG A 5 -4.78 -15.39 7.89
C ARG A 5 -4.01 -15.75 9.16
N ARG A 6 -4.05 -17.03 9.53
CA ARG A 6 -3.35 -17.55 10.72
C ARG A 6 -2.67 -18.85 10.37
N SER A 7 -1.73 -19.27 11.22
CA SER A 7 -1.17 -20.60 11.07
C SER A 7 -2.30 -21.65 11.05
N PRO A 8 -2.23 -22.71 10.22
CA PRO A 8 -3.26 -23.70 10.10
C PRO A 8 -3.58 -24.29 11.47
N SER A 9 -4.82 -24.16 11.87
CA SER A 9 -5.31 -24.71 13.13
C SER A 9 -6.69 -25.31 12.91
N PRO A 10 -7.05 -26.41 13.60
CA PRO A 10 -8.40 -26.94 13.52
C PRO A 10 -9.36 -25.89 14.07
N ILE A 11 -10.50 -25.71 13.39
CA ILE A 11 -11.59 -24.91 13.92
C ILE A 11 -12.25 -25.72 15.04
N ILE A 12 -12.23 -25.17 16.24
CA ILE A 12 -12.91 -25.77 17.39
C ILE A 12 -14.20 -25.00 17.61
N ASN A 13 -15.32 -25.68 17.50
CA ASN A 13 -16.65 -25.16 17.81
C ASN A 13 -17.00 -25.53 19.25
N VAL A 14 -17.13 -24.53 20.12
CA VAL A 14 -17.62 -24.72 21.49
C VAL A 14 -18.85 -23.85 21.65
N SER A 15 -20.00 -24.48 21.68
CA SER A 15 -21.30 -23.79 21.71
C SER A 15 -21.49 -22.89 20.50
N VAL A 16 -21.54 -21.56 20.70
CA VAL A 16 -21.70 -20.54 19.65
C VAL A 16 -20.36 -19.86 19.30
N ILE A 17 -19.28 -20.24 19.96
CA ILE A 17 -17.96 -19.59 19.81
C ILE A 17 -17.09 -20.47 18.92
N GLN A 18 -16.64 -19.89 17.81
CA GLN A 18 -15.59 -20.47 16.96
C GLN A 18 -14.25 -19.83 17.33
N TYR A 19 -13.25 -20.63 17.64
CA TYR A 19 -11.88 -20.15 17.80
C TYR A 19 -10.89 -21.14 17.19
N GLN A 20 -9.75 -20.61 16.80
CA GLN A 20 -8.67 -21.41 16.23
C GLN A 20 -7.62 -21.65 17.32
N ALA A 21 -7.28 -22.92 17.53
CA ALA A 21 -6.14 -23.30 18.36
C ALA A 21 -4.89 -23.33 17.49
N ALA A 22 -3.81 -22.69 17.94
CA ALA A 22 -2.54 -22.71 17.21
C ALA A 22 -2.05 -24.17 17.05
N VAL A 23 -1.73 -24.55 15.81
CA VAL A 23 -1.08 -25.83 15.53
C VAL A 23 0.41 -25.65 15.78
N LYS A 24 0.99 -26.38 16.72
CA LYS A 24 2.45 -26.43 16.88
C LYS A 24 3.07 -26.86 15.55
N ASP A 25 4.13 -26.21 15.14
CA ASP A 25 4.93 -26.52 13.94
C ASP A 25 4.29 -26.15 12.59
N ALA A 26 3.20 -25.39 12.57
CA ALA A 26 2.70 -24.84 11.32
C ALA A 26 3.72 -23.84 10.74
N GLN A 27 4.04 -24.01 9.45
CA GLN A 27 4.95 -23.14 8.73
C GLN A 27 4.19 -22.32 7.68
N PRO A 28 4.58 -21.06 7.42
CA PRO A 28 4.01 -20.29 6.31
C PRO A 28 4.44 -20.92 4.98
N ASN A 29 3.54 -20.94 3.99
CA ASN A 29 3.83 -21.46 2.65
C ASN A 29 4.68 -20.52 1.80
N ASN A 30 4.62 -19.23 2.09
CA ASN A 30 5.32 -18.17 1.36
C ASN A 30 5.53 -16.97 2.27
N ILE A 31 6.32 -16.01 1.78
CA ILE A 31 6.65 -14.81 2.54
C ILE A 31 5.43 -13.95 2.90
N LEU A 32 4.40 -13.92 2.05
CA LEU A 32 3.21 -13.11 2.30
C LEU A 32 2.40 -13.70 3.47
N GLU A 33 2.28 -15.03 3.58
CA GLU A 33 1.72 -15.67 4.77
C GLU A 33 2.55 -15.39 6.02
N GLU A 34 3.88 -15.43 5.93
CA GLU A 34 4.74 -15.10 7.06
C GLU A 34 4.50 -13.67 7.55
N ILE A 35 4.38 -12.73 6.61
CA ILE A 35 4.09 -11.33 6.92
C ILE A 35 2.72 -11.20 7.60
N VAL A 36 1.68 -11.82 7.02
CA VAL A 36 0.31 -11.76 7.55
C VAL A 36 0.24 -12.35 8.96
N TRP A 37 0.88 -13.50 9.21
CA TRP A 37 0.91 -14.11 10.55
C TRP A 37 1.65 -13.26 11.58
N HIS A 38 2.73 -12.60 11.15
CA HIS A 38 3.42 -11.64 12.00
C HIS A 38 2.56 -10.42 12.33
N LYS A 39 1.84 -9.88 11.34
CA LYS A 39 0.91 -8.76 11.55
C LYS A 39 -0.22 -9.09 12.52
N GLU A 40 -0.72 -10.32 12.56
CA GLU A 40 -1.70 -10.74 13.56
C GLU A 40 -1.16 -10.53 14.97
N THR A 41 0.08 -10.97 15.23
CA THR A 41 0.74 -10.78 16.52
C THR A 41 1.03 -9.30 16.83
N GLU A 42 1.51 -8.56 15.83
CA GLU A 42 1.80 -7.13 15.98
C GLU A 42 0.54 -6.34 16.35
N VAL A 43 -0.58 -6.59 15.68
CA VAL A 43 -1.84 -5.91 15.97
C VAL A 43 -2.38 -6.27 17.36
N GLU A 44 -2.23 -7.52 17.82
CA GLU A 44 -2.60 -7.91 19.18
C GLU A 44 -1.80 -7.09 20.21
N GLN A 45 -0.49 -6.97 20.05
CA GLN A 45 0.38 -6.18 20.93
C GLN A 45 0.03 -4.67 20.90
N LEU A 46 -0.32 -4.13 19.74
CA LEU A 46 -0.73 -2.74 19.62
C LEU A 46 -2.06 -2.47 20.34
N ARG A 47 -3.01 -3.40 20.27
CA ARG A 47 -4.31 -3.31 20.96
C ARG A 47 -4.18 -3.34 22.47
N GLU A 48 -3.20 -4.07 23.00
CA GLU A 48 -2.90 -4.06 24.44
C GLU A 48 -2.37 -2.69 24.91
N ARG A 49 -1.56 -2.03 24.06
CA ARG A 49 -0.98 -0.71 24.38
C ARG A 49 -1.99 0.43 24.25
N LEU A 50 -2.84 0.38 23.23
CA LEU A 50 -3.85 1.41 22.98
C LEU A 50 -5.17 0.75 22.55
N PRO A 51 -6.18 0.66 23.45
CA PRO A 51 -7.46 0.08 23.13
C PRO A 51 -8.16 0.77 21.95
N LEU A 52 -8.92 0.01 21.14
CA LEU A 52 -9.58 0.51 19.93
C LEU A 52 -10.43 1.78 20.19
N ARG A 53 -11.15 1.83 21.30
CA ARG A 53 -12.01 2.98 21.65
C ARG A 53 -11.21 4.28 21.81
N GLU A 54 -10.07 4.21 22.47
CA GLU A 54 -9.18 5.37 22.64
C GLU A 54 -8.54 5.76 21.30
N LEU A 55 -8.14 4.77 20.51
CA LEU A 55 -7.58 4.97 19.19
C LEU A 55 -8.59 5.66 18.25
N GLN A 56 -9.86 5.24 18.26
CA GLN A 56 -10.93 5.88 17.50
C GLN A 56 -11.13 7.34 17.91
N THR A 57 -11.10 7.63 19.23
CA THR A 57 -11.20 9.01 19.73
C THR A 57 -10.05 9.88 19.22
N LYS A 58 -8.82 9.36 19.24
CA LYS A 58 -7.65 10.07 18.70
C LYS A 58 -7.76 10.30 17.18
N ALA A 59 -8.27 9.33 16.45
CA ALA A 59 -8.45 9.45 14.99
C ALA A 59 -9.45 10.55 14.61
N LEU A 60 -10.48 10.77 15.43
CA LEU A 60 -11.45 11.86 15.22
C LEU A 60 -10.85 13.26 15.43
N THR A 61 -9.82 13.36 16.26
CA THR A 61 -9.14 14.64 16.56
C THR A 61 -7.84 14.84 15.77
N ALA A 62 -7.47 13.87 14.93
CA ALA A 62 -6.29 13.97 14.06
C ALA A 62 -6.45 15.11 13.03
N PRO A 63 -5.38 15.75 12.60
CA PRO A 63 -5.41 16.81 11.57
C PRO A 63 -6.19 16.40 10.32
N PRO A 64 -6.77 17.32 9.54
CA PRO A 64 -7.49 17.00 8.32
C PRO A 64 -6.65 16.16 7.35
N VAL A 65 -7.32 15.23 6.66
CA VAL A 65 -6.71 14.41 5.60
C VAL A 65 -6.49 15.26 4.36
N LEU A 66 -5.35 15.10 3.69
CA LEU A 66 -5.08 15.69 2.39
C LEU A 66 -5.70 14.83 1.27
N ASP A 67 -6.15 15.47 0.20
CA ASP A 67 -6.80 14.78 -0.92
C ASP A 67 -5.77 14.00 -1.77
N PHE A 68 -5.59 12.73 -1.43
CA PHE A 68 -4.66 11.83 -2.12
C PHE A 68 -5.04 11.60 -3.58
N VAL A 69 -6.32 11.34 -3.85
CA VAL A 69 -6.82 11.08 -5.21
C VAL A 69 -6.77 12.34 -6.07
N GLY A 70 -7.17 13.49 -5.51
CA GLY A 70 -7.06 14.78 -6.18
C GLY A 70 -5.63 15.17 -6.50
N ALA A 71 -4.68 14.90 -5.60
CA ALA A 71 -3.25 15.14 -5.85
C ALA A 71 -2.72 14.29 -7.03
N LEU A 72 -3.19 13.06 -7.19
CA LEU A 72 -2.84 12.23 -8.35
C LEU A 72 -3.48 12.74 -9.65
N ARG A 73 -4.73 13.23 -9.60
CA ARG A 73 -5.41 13.79 -10.78
C ARG A 73 -4.74 15.06 -11.31
N HIS A 74 -4.11 15.82 -10.44
CA HIS A 74 -3.47 17.10 -10.75
C HIS A 74 -1.94 17.02 -10.61
N GLY A 75 -1.39 15.82 -10.77
CA GLY A 75 0.05 15.58 -10.62
C GLY A 75 0.92 16.43 -11.53
N LYS A 76 2.14 16.73 -11.06
CA LYS A 76 3.14 17.50 -11.82
C LYS A 76 3.83 16.66 -12.89
N THR A 77 3.79 15.33 -12.75
CA THR A 77 4.34 14.37 -13.69
C THR A 77 3.20 13.62 -14.41
N ASN A 78 3.50 12.99 -15.56
CA ASN A 78 2.53 12.22 -16.31
C ASN A 78 3.16 10.92 -16.85
N PRO A 79 2.86 9.74 -16.21
CA PRO A 79 1.88 9.50 -15.11
C PRO A 79 2.22 10.26 -13.82
N ALA A 80 1.20 10.47 -12.94
CA ALA A 80 1.43 11.08 -11.63
C ALA A 80 2.31 10.18 -10.76
N LEU A 81 3.23 10.76 -9.97
CA LEU A 81 4.19 10.00 -9.16
C LEU A 81 3.75 9.87 -7.70
N ILE A 82 3.65 8.65 -7.23
CA ILE A 82 3.71 8.27 -5.81
C ILE A 82 5.14 7.80 -5.53
N ALA A 83 5.95 8.63 -4.84
CA ALA A 83 7.32 8.28 -4.53
C ALA A 83 7.40 7.52 -3.19
N GLU A 84 8.06 6.37 -3.17
CA GLU A 84 8.06 5.48 -2.01
C GLU A 84 9.32 5.66 -1.14
N VAL A 85 9.11 6.00 0.12
CA VAL A 85 10.11 6.07 1.17
C VAL A 85 10.27 4.68 1.80
N LYS A 86 11.32 3.96 1.41
CA LYS A 86 11.57 2.57 1.77
C LYS A 86 13.03 2.31 2.10
N LYS A 87 13.31 1.77 3.30
CA LYS A 87 14.66 1.43 3.75
C LYS A 87 15.12 0.07 3.23
N ALA A 88 14.26 -0.94 3.28
CA ALA A 88 14.59 -2.32 2.95
C ALA A 88 13.40 -3.06 2.32
N SER A 89 13.65 -4.23 1.74
CA SER A 89 12.62 -5.19 1.37
C SER A 89 13.10 -6.64 1.58
N PRO A 90 12.18 -7.61 1.75
CA PRO A 90 12.55 -9.03 1.93
C PRO A 90 13.39 -9.59 0.78
N SER A 91 13.09 -9.19 -0.46
CA SER A 91 13.75 -9.74 -1.65
C SER A 91 15.11 -9.13 -1.96
N LYS A 92 15.42 -7.92 -1.46
CA LYS A 92 16.64 -7.17 -1.85
C LYS A 92 17.44 -6.62 -0.68
N GLY A 93 16.98 -6.80 0.55
CA GLY A 93 17.65 -6.28 1.76
C GLY A 93 17.58 -4.76 1.87
N VAL A 94 18.62 -4.15 2.45
CA VAL A 94 18.69 -2.70 2.67
C VAL A 94 19.05 -1.97 1.38
N PHE A 95 18.24 -0.99 0.98
CA PHE A 95 18.48 -0.16 -0.21
C PHE A 95 19.45 1.00 0.06
N ARG A 96 19.36 1.56 1.27
CA ARG A 96 20.14 2.75 1.66
C ARG A 96 20.56 2.66 3.12
N ALA A 97 21.86 2.66 3.38
CA ALA A 97 22.42 2.56 4.73
C ALA A 97 22.21 3.87 5.53
N ASP A 98 22.38 5.01 4.87
CA ASP A 98 22.18 6.38 5.39
C ASP A 98 20.71 6.84 5.26
N PHE A 99 19.77 6.00 5.66
CA PHE A 99 18.34 6.23 5.50
C PHE A 99 17.84 7.35 6.44
N ASP A 100 17.57 8.51 5.85
CA ASP A 100 16.84 9.61 6.48
C ASP A 100 15.47 9.78 5.79
N PRO A 101 14.37 9.36 6.43
CA PRO A 101 13.06 9.39 5.80
C PRO A 101 12.56 10.80 5.51
N VAL A 102 12.95 11.79 6.32
CA VAL A 102 12.54 13.19 6.15
C VAL A 102 13.28 13.81 4.97
N ALA A 103 14.59 13.66 4.92
CA ALA A 103 15.39 14.19 3.81
C ALA A 103 14.97 13.58 2.45
N ILE A 104 14.69 12.28 2.42
CA ILE A 104 14.18 11.59 1.23
C ILE A 104 12.82 12.15 0.82
N ALA A 105 11.89 12.29 1.76
CA ALA A 105 10.54 12.81 1.49
C ALA A 105 10.56 14.25 0.96
N GLN A 106 11.40 15.11 1.52
CA GLN A 106 11.60 16.49 1.05
C GLN A 106 12.22 16.53 -0.36
N SER A 107 13.19 15.65 -0.65
CA SER A 107 13.77 15.51 -1.99
C SER A 107 12.73 15.06 -3.01
N TYR A 108 11.85 14.13 -2.64
CA TYR A 108 10.74 13.68 -3.50
C TYR A 108 9.72 14.79 -3.75
N GLN A 109 9.37 15.58 -2.73
CA GLN A 109 8.50 16.75 -2.88
C GLN A 109 9.12 17.80 -3.82
N ALA A 110 10.39 18.09 -3.65
CA ALA A 110 11.13 19.01 -4.52
C ALA A 110 11.23 18.48 -5.96
N GLY A 111 11.36 17.17 -6.14
CA GLY A 111 11.39 16.49 -7.44
C GLY A 111 10.04 16.42 -8.16
N GLY A 112 8.95 16.85 -7.51
CA GLY A 112 7.63 16.93 -8.15
C GLY A 112 6.75 15.70 -7.93
N ALA A 113 7.03 14.85 -6.93
CA ALA A 113 6.10 13.80 -6.51
C ALA A 113 4.73 14.40 -6.18
N SER A 114 3.65 13.70 -6.53
CA SER A 114 2.27 14.09 -6.23
C SER A 114 1.85 13.63 -4.86
N CYS A 115 2.29 12.43 -4.47
CA CYS A 115 2.03 11.79 -3.18
C CYS A 115 3.28 11.02 -2.75
N LEU A 116 3.34 10.66 -1.47
CA LEU A 116 4.38 9.77 -0.95
C LEU A 116 3.75 8.46 -0.44
N SER A 117 4.47 7.36 -0.63
CA SER A 117 4.21 6.06 0.00
C SER A 117 5.25 5.83 1.09
N VAL A 118 4.82 5.52 2.31
CA VAL A 118 5.73 5.34 3.43
C VAL A 118 5.57 3.93 3.99
N LEU A 119 6.66 3.13 3.94
CA LEU A 119 6.67 1.79 4.53
C LEU A 119 6.60 1.90 6.06
N THR A 120 5.61 1.24 6.65
CA THR A 120 5.41 1.21 8.11
C THR A 120 5.67 -0.17 8.72
N ASP A 121 5.81 -1.21 7.91
CA ASP A 121 6.19 -2.55 8.39
C ASP A 121 7.63 -2.55 8.94
N VAL A 122 7.76 -2.99 10.21
CA VAL A 122 9.05 -2.95 10.93
C VAL A 122 9.92 -4.16 10.58
N LYS A 123 9.35 -5.38 10.64
CA LYS A 123 10.13 -6.61 10.56
C LYS A 123 10.70 -6.86 9.16
N PHE A 124 9.90 -6.69 8.13
CA PHE A 124 10.25 -7.11 6.78
C PHE A 124 10.78 -5.96 5.90
N PHE A 125 10.37 -4.72 6.21
CA PHE A 125 10.75 -3.55 5.42
C PHE A 125 11.58 -2.51 6.18
N GLN A 126 11.83 -2.72 7.47
CA GLN A 126 12.52 -1.79 8.37
C GLN A 126 11.90 -0.37 8.34
N GLY A 127 10.59 -0.32 8.14
CA GLY A 127 9.77 0.89 8.22
C GLY A 127 9.32 1.18 9.65
N SER A 128 8.53 2.23 9.83
CA SER A 128 7.85 2.50 11.11
C SER A 128 6.73 3.53 10.95
N PHE A 129 5.77 3.52 11.85
CA PHE A 129 4.77 4.58 11.98
C PHE A 129 5.38 5.91 12.45
N GLU A 130 6.52 5.86 13.12
CA GLU A 130 7.29 7.06 13.47
C GLU A 130 7.79 7.77 12.21
N ASN A 131 8.32 7.03 11.24
CA ASN A 131 8.73 7.61 9.94
C ASN A 131 7.54 8.32 9.26
N LEU A 132 6.35 7.71 9.29
CA LEU A 132 5.14 8.32 8.72
C LEU A 132 4.80 9.65 9.42
N SER A 133 4.88 9.70 10.74
CA SER A 133 4.62 10.91 11.53
C SER A 133 5.69 12.00 11.30
N LEU A 134 6.97 11.62 11.23
CA LEU A 134 8.06 12.55 10.94
C LEU A 134 7.92 13.18 9.55
N ILE A 135 7.61 12.36 8.54
CA ILE A 135 7.38 12.82 7.17
C ILE A 135 6.15 13.73 7.13
N ARG A 136 5.04 13.40 7.82
CA ARG A 136 3.86 14.26 7.87
C ARG A 136 4.16 15.66 8.42
N GLY A 137 5.07 15.76 9.38
CA GLY A 137 5.52 17.05 9.92
C GLY A 137 6.46 17.84 9.01
N ALA A 138 6.99 17.22 7.94
CA ALA A 138 8.05 17.79 7.12
C ALA A 138 7.63 18.11 5.67
N VAL A 139 6.51 17.59 5.19
CA VAL A 139 6.03 17.79 3.81
C VAL A 139 4.52 18.03 3.76
N ASP A 140 4.08 18.73 2.70
CA ASP A 140 2.65 19.03 2.45
C ASP A 140 2.00 18.06 1.43
N LEU A 141 2.68 16.97 1.07
CA LEU A 141 2.15 15.97 0.15
C LEU A 141 1.24 14.97 0.88
N PRO A 142 0.20 14.42 0.22
CA PRO A 142 -0.58 13.33 0.76
C PRO A 142 0.28 12.07 0.96
N LEU A 143 0.04 11.34 2.06
CA LEU A 143 0.81 10.18 2.50
C LEU A 143 -0.01 8.89 2.45
N LEU A 144 0.51 7.88 1.77
CA LEU A 144 0.03 6.51 1.81
C LEU A 144 0.76 5.74 2.91
N CYS A 145 0.02 5.18 3.87
CA CYS A 145 0.54 4.14 4.77
C CYS A 145 0.67 2.83 3.99
N LYS A 146 1.89 2.43 3.67
CA LYS A 146 2.21 1.19 2.93
C LYS A 146 2.51 0.10 3.95
N ASP A 147 1.49 -0.69 4.27
CA ASP A 147 1.54 -1.78 5.24
C ASP A 147 0.60 -2.93 4.82
N PHE A 148 0.67 -4.05 5.51
CA PHE A 148 -0.23 -5.20 5.32
C PHE A 148 -1.41 -5.07 6.27
N ILE A 149 -2.47 -4.40 5.81
CA ILE A 149 -3.67 -4.13 6.62
C ILE A 149 -4.59 -5.36 6.58
N ILE A 150 -4.78 -5.97 7.76
CA ILE A 150 -5.62 -7.15 7.96
C ILE A 150 -6.71 -6.93 9.01
N TYR A 151 -6.68 -5.81 9.71
CA TYR A 151 -7.68 -5.39 10.68
C TYR A 151 -7.99 -3.90 10.59
N PRO A 152 -9.24 -3.49 10.86
CA PRO A 152 -9.63 -2.07 10.92
C PRO A 152 -8.79 -1.24 11.89
N TYR A 153 -8.30 -1.86 12.96
CA TYR A 153 -7.44 -1.22 13.95
C TYR A 153 -6.25 -0.51 13.32
N GLN A 154 -5.59 -1.16 12.34
CA GLN A 154 -4.42 -0.60 11.65
C GLN A 154 -4.76 0.66 10.85
N MET A 155 -6.00 0.79 10.34
CA MET A 155 -6.44 1.98 9.59
C MET A 155 -6.58 3.19 10.53
N TYR A 156 -7.14 3.01 11.73
CA TYR A 156 -7.17 4.06 12.75
C TYR A 156 -5.77 4.41 13.23
N TRP A 157 -4.89 3.41 13.34
CA TRP A 157 -3.50 3.61 13.71
C TRP A 157 -2.75 4.43 12.65
N ALA A 158 -2.89 4.09 11.38
CA ALA A 158 -2.35 4.87 10.26
C ALA A 158 -2.86 6.32 10.27
N ARG A 159 -4.16 6.50 10.55
CA ARG A 159 -4.80 7.83 10.59
C ARG A 159 -4.19 8.74 11.64
N ILE A 160 -3.94 8.26 12.85
CA ILE A 160 -3.35 9.09 13.92
C ILE A 160 -1.87 9.42 13.68
N HIS A 161 -1.20 8.67 12.82
CA HIS A 161 0.19 8.93 12.41
C HIS A 161 0.29 9.76 11.13
N GLY A 162 -0.83 10.28 10.62
CA GLY A 162 -0.85 11.25 9.53
C GLY A 162 -1.03 10.66 8.14
N ALA A 163 -1.53 9.42 8.02
CA ALA A 163 -1.89 8.86 6.71
C ALA A 163 -3.11 9.56 6.12
N ASP A 164 -3.06 9.80 4.80
CA ASP A 164 -4.14 10.30 3.96
C ASP A 164 -4.72 9.18 3.08
N ALA A 165 -3.98 8.10 2.93
CA ALA A 165 -4.39 6.89 2.23
C ALA A 165 -3.84 5.64 2.93
N VAL A 166 -4.50 4.51 2.69
CA VAL A 166 -4.07 3.19 3.18
C VAL A 166 -4.04 2.19 2.02
N LEU A 167 -3.15 1.20 2.13
CA LEU A 167 -3.07 0.07 1.21
C LEU A 167 -4.01 -1.04 1.64
N LEU A 168 -4.83 -1.55 0.72
CA LEU A 168 -5.62 -2.75 0.89
C LEU A 168 -5.23 -3.76 -0.19
N ILE A 169 -4.79 -4.95 0.18
CA ILE A 169 -4.25 -5.94 -0.77
C ILE A 169 -5.33 -7.01 -1.03
N ALA A 170 -5.80 -7.12 -2.27
CA ALA A 170 -6.86 -8.06 -2.64
C ALA A 170 -6.46 -9.53 -2.42
N ALA A 171 -5.17 -9.85 -2.54
CA ALA A 171 -4.64 -11.20 -2.31
C ALA A 171 -4.77 -11.67 -0.84
N ILE A 172 -4.81 -10.75 0.14
CA ILE A 172 -4.87 -11.09 1.58
C ILE A 172 -6.24 -10.80 2.22
N LEU A 173 -7.12 -10.11 1.51
CA LEU A 173 -8.45 -9.71 2.00
C LEU A 173 -9.53 -10.37 1.13
N ASN A 174 -10.56 -10.92 1.77
CA ASN A 174 -11.77 -11.34 1.08
C ASN A 174 -12.66 -10.14 0.73
N ASP A 175 -13.70 -10.36 -0.08
CA ASP A 175 -14.55 -9.28 -0.58
C ASP A 175 -15.33 -8.56 0.53
N GLN A 176 -15.74 -9.29 1.57
CA GLN A 176 -16.44 -8.70 2.72
C GLN A 176 -15.51 -7.78 3.52
N ASP A 177 -14.28 -8.21 3.77
CA ASP A 177 -13.26 -7.41 4.45
C ASP A 177 -12.87 -6.19 3.61
N LEU A 178 -12.63 -6.36 2.31
CA LEU A 178 -12.34 -5.25 1.39
C LEU A 178 -13.46 -4.20 1.41
N GLN A 179 -14.72 -4.63 1.22
CA GLN A 179 -15.87 -3.73 1.25
C GLN A 179 -16.03 -3.02 2.60
N TYR A 180 -15.76 -3.72 3.70
CA TYR A 180 -15.82 -3.13 5.03
C TYR A 180 -14.68 -2.12 5.25
N PHE A 181 -13.47 -2.43 4.82
CA PHE A 181 -12.32 -1.54 4.97
C PHE A 181 -12.42 -0.31 4.08
N ILE A 182 -12.97 -0.42 2.86
CA ILE A 182 -13.29 0.74 2.02
C ILE A 182 -14.24 1.69 2.75
N LYS A 183 -15.30 1.17 3.40
CA LYS A 183 -16.23 1.99 4.19
C LYS A 183 -15.52 2.68 5.37
N ILE A 184 -14.61 1.99 6.05
CA ILE A 184 -13.82 2.59 7.14
C ILE A 184 -12.89 3.68 6.61
N ALA A 185 -12.16 3.45 5.51
CA ALA A 185 -11.31 4.47 4.90
C ALA A 185 -12.13 5.73 4.58
N ASN A 186 -13.28 5.56 3.93
CA ASN A 186 -14.19 6.67 3.60
C ASN A 186 -14.68 7.43 4.85
N ASN A 187 -15.02 6.71 5.93
CA ASN A 187 -15.42 7.34 7.19
C ASN A 187 -14.28 8.14 7.84
N LEU A 188 -13.05 7.67 7.69
CA LEU A 188 -11.85 8.36 8.14
C LEU A 188 -11.36 9.44 7.15
N LYS A 189 -12.07 9.65 6.04
CA LYS A 189 -11.73 10.56 4.93
C LYS A 189 -10.44 10.17 4.20
N MET A 190 -9.89 8.99 4.43
CA MET A 190 -8.71 8.48 3.75
C MET A 190 -9.07 7.82 2.42
N ALA A 191 -8.17 7.90 1.44
CA ALA A 191 -8.26 7.08 0.24
C ALA A 191 -7.86 5.62 0.56
N ALA A 192 -8.41 4.68 -0.21
CA ALA A 192 -7.98 3.28 -0.21
C ALA A 192 -7.32 2.96 -1.56
N LEU A 193 -6.02 2.71 -1.58
CA LEU A 193 -5.33 2.12 -2.71
C LEU A 193 -5.51 0.60 -2.64
N ILE A 194 -6.28 0.03 -3.58
CA ILE A 194 -6.57 -1.39 -3.58
C ILE A 194 -5.63 -2.08 -4.56
N GLU A 195 -4.68 -2.83 -4.03
CA GLU A 195 -3.65 -3.52 -4.80
C GLU A 195 -4.16 -4.85 -5.34
N VAL A 196 -3.97 -5.08 -6.65
CA VAL A 196 -4.32 -6.31 -7.37
C VAL A 196 -3.12 -6.80 -8.21
N HIS A 197 -3.05 -8.14 -8.44
CA HIS A 197 -1.94 -8.78 -9.14
C HIS A 197 -2.37 -9.53 -10.40
N ASN A 198 -3.67 -9.75 -10.58
CA ASN A 198 -4.24 -10.52 -11.69
C ASN A 198 -5.69 -10.09 -11.99
N LEU A 199 -6.23 -10.62 -13.08
CA LEU A 199 -7.57 -10.26 -13.56
C LEU A 199 -8.67 -10.71 -12.58
N GLU A 200 -8.52 -11.84 -11.92
CA GLU A 200 -9.51 -12.34 -10.95
C GLU A 200 -9.63 -11.37 -9.75
N GLU A 201 -8.50 -10.91 -9.22
CA GLU A 201 -8.47 -9.90 -8.15
C GLU A 201 -9.08 -8.57 -8.61
N LEU A 202 -8.76 -8.13 -9.84
CA LEU A 202 -9.32 -6.90 -10.40
C LEU A 202 -10.84 -7.01 -10.57
N ASP A 203 -11.36 -8.13 -11.06
CA ASP A 203 -12.80 -8.36 -11.23
C ASP A 203 -13.54 -8.35 -9.89
N ARG A 204 -12.98 -8.95 -8.85
CA ARG A 204 -13.48 -8.89 -7.48
C ARG A 204 -13.56 -7.44 -6.99
N VAL A 205 -12.50 -6.67 -7.18
CA VAL A 205 -12.41 -5.27 -6.74
C VAL A 205 -13.41 -4.38 -7.51
N LEU A 206 -13.58 -4.60 -8.81
CA LEU A 206 -14.54 -3.84 -9.63
C LEU A 206 -16.01 -4.09 -9.26
N ALA A 207 -16.31 -5.20 -8.58
CA ALA A 207 -17.64 -5.51 -8.06
C ALA A 207 -17.97 -4.81 -6.72
N LEU A 208 -16.97 -4.18 -6.07
CA LEU A 208 -17.15 -3.50 -4.79
C LEU A 208 -17.60 -2.04 -4.97
N ASP A 209 -18.32 -1.55 -3.96
CA ASP A 209 -18.77 -0.15 -3.91
C ASP A 209 -17.68 0.78 -3.35
N GLY A 210 -17.58 1.98 -3.90
CA GLY A 210 -16.73 3.05 -3.35
C GLY A 210 -15.25 2.93 -3.69
N VAL A 211 -14.88 2.06 -4.64
CA VAL A 211 -13.53 1.97 -5.20
C VAL A 211 -13.25 3.21 -6.05
N SER A 212 -12.16 3.91 -5.77
CA SER A 212 -11.74 5.11 -6.52
C SER A 212 -10.28 5.05 -7.00
N LEU A 213 -9.49 4.11 -6.45
CA LEU A 213 -8.07 3.98 -6.71
C LEU A 213 -7.65 2.51 -6.68
N VAL A 214 -7.09 2.02 -7.77
CA VAL A 214 -6.59 0.64 -7.92
C VAL A 214 -5.10 0.67 -8.21
N GLY A 215 -4.34 -0.16 -7.51
CA GLY A 215 -2.93 -0.42 -7.77
C GLY A 215 -2.77 -1.73 -8.51
N ILE A 216 -2.14 -1.73 -9.67
CA ILE A 216 -1.73 -2.96 -10.37
C ILE A 216 -0.27 -3.20 -10.03
N ASN A 217 0.00 -4.23 -9.23
CA ASN A 217 1.35 -4.58 -8.85
C ASN A 217 1.94 -5.58 -9.86
N ASN A 218 2.96 -5.13 -10.59
CA ASN A 218 3.68 -5.93 -11.58
C ASN A 218 4.58 -7.00 -10.96
N ARG A 219 4.67 -7.05 -9.63
CA ARG A 219 5.45 -8.06 -8.91
C ARG A 219 4.57 -9.25 -8.54
N ASN A 220 4.95 -10.42 -9.01
CA ASN A 220 4.37 -11.68 -8.53
C ASN A 220 4.81 -11.91 -7.06
N LEU A 221 3.84 -12.15 -6.18
CA LEU A 221 4.10 -12.36 -4.76
C LEU A 221 4.57 -13.79 -4.40
N GLU A 222 4.55 -14.72 -5.36
CA GLU A 222 5.00 -16.09 -5.15
C GLU A 222 6.51 -16.26 -5.38
N ASP A 223 7.04 -15.65 -6.45
CA ASP A 223 8.44 -15.80 -6.90
C ASP A 223 9.22 -14.47 -6.98
N PHE A 224 8.55 -13.35 -6.70
CA PHE A 224 9.08 -11.98 -6.80
C PHE A 224 9.51 -11.54 -8.21
N SER A 225 9.18 -12.29 -9.25
CA SER A 225 9.35 -11.84 -10.63
C SER A 225 8.55 -10.55 -10.88
N VAL A 226 9.03 -9.73 -11.81
CA VAL A 226 8.40 -8.44 -12.13
C VAL A 226 8.19 -8.38 -13.64
N ASP A 227 6.94 -8.14 -14.05
CA ASP A 227 6.58 -8.04 -15.46
C ASP A 227 5.56 -6.90 -15.67
N LEU A 228 5.94 -5.86 -16.42
CA LEU A 228 5.07 -4.73 -16.76
C LEU A 228 3.87 -5.13 -17.64
N GLN A 229 3.93 -6.30 -18.27
CA GLN A 229 2.80 -6.84 -19.03
C GLN A 229 1.57 -7.06 -18.15
N THR A 230 1.75 -7.30 -16.83
CA THR A 230 0.63 -7.37 -15.87
C THR A 230 -0.23 -6.12 -15.96
N THR A 231 0.36 -4.91 -15.88
CA THR A 231 -0.40 -3.65 -16.05
C THR A 231 -1.06 -3.57 -17.42
N CYS A 232 -0.35 -3.92 -18.50
CA CYS A 232 -0.85 -3.83 -19.87
C CYS A 232 -2.05 -4.76 -20.09
N GLU A 233 -1.97 -6.00 -19.64
CA GLU A 233 -3.00 -7.02 -19.79
C GLU A 233 -4.27 -6.66 -19.01
N LEU A 234 -4.14 -6.25 -17.75
CA LEU A 234 -5.27 -5.88 -16.92
C LEU A 234 -5.97 -4.64 -17.47
N LEU A 235 -5.23 -3.64 -17.92
CA LEU A 235 -5.82 -2.43 -18.53
C LEU A 235 -6.40 -2.71 -19.93
N THR A 236 -5.85 -3.63 -20.71
CA THR A 236 -6.48 -4.09 -21.95
C THR A 236 -7.82 -4.75 -21.68
N ALA A 237 -7.91 -5.56 -20.63
CA ALA A 237 -9.11 -6.31 -20.29
C ALA A 237 -10.21 -5.45 -19.62
N ARG A 238 -9.85 -4.46 -18.77
CA ARG A 238 -10.80 -3.71 -17.92
C ARG A 238 -10.64 -2.19 -17.96
N GLY A 239 -9.77 -1.65 -18.79
CA GLY A 239 -9.49 -0.21 -18.83
C GLY A 239 -10.74 0.66 -19.10
N GLN A 240 -11.63 0.23 -20.00
CA GLN A 240 -12.88 0.93 -20.27
C GLN A 240 -13.80 0.94 -19.05
N GLU A 241 -13.90 -0.18 -18.32
CA GLU A 241 -14.72 -0.26 -17.11
C GLU A 241 -14.16 0.63 -16.00
N LEU A 242 -12.83 0.57 -15.75
CA LEU A 242 -12.14 1.44 -14.79
C LEU A 242 -12.39 2.92 -15.11
N GLN A 243 -12.26 3.31 -16.38
CA GLN A 243 -12.53 4.68 -16.83
C GLN A 243 -13.98 5.08 -16.64
N SER A 244 -14.94 4.21 -17.00
CA SER A 244 -16.38 4.48 -16.84
C SER A 244 -16.80 4.66 -15.39
N LYS A 245 -16.14 3.95 -14.47
CA LYS A 245 -16.32 4.07 -13.02
C LYS A 245 -15.50 5.20 -12.39
N ASN A 246 -14.71 5.96 -13.20
CA ASN A 246 -13.82 7.03 -12.74
C ASN A 246 -12.78 6.58 -11.70
N ILE A 247 -12.30 5.35 -11.83
CA ILE A 247 -11.28 4.74 -10.99
C ILE A 247 -9.91 5.08 -11.56
N LEU A 248 -9.02 5.67 -10.73
CA LEU A 248 -7.64 5.89 -11.10
C LEU A 248 -6.83 4.60 -10.98
N VAL A 249 -5.90 4.39 -11.91
CA VAL A 249 -5.01 3.23 -11.88
C VAL A 249 -3.57 3.66 -11.64
N VAL A 250 -2.95 3.01 -10.66
CA VAL A 250 -1.53 3.13 -10.30
C VAL A 250 -0.81 1.87 -10.76
N SER A 251 0.25 1.99 -11.56
CA SER A 251 1.15 0.86 -11.86
C SER A 251 2.28 0.82 -10.83
N GLU A 252 2.51 -0.33 -10.21
CA GLU A 252 3.47 -0.51 -9.12
C GLU A 252 4.52 -1.56 -9.47
N SER A 253 5.75 -1.37 -9.02
CA SER A 253 6.92 -2.23 -9.24
C SER A 253 7.44 -2.26 -10.69
N GLY A 254 8.76 -2.43 -10.85
CA GLY A 254 9.40 -2.65 -12.15
C GLY A 254 9.67 -1.41 -12.98
N LEU A 255 9.49 -0.22 -12.43
CA LEU A 255 9.64 1.05 -13.14
C LEU A 255 11.03 1.65 -12.87
N HIS A 256 11.94 1.51 -13.84
CA HIS A 256 13.34 1.89 -13.69
C HIS A 256 13.81 2.92 -14.72
N HIS A 257 13.17 2.97 -15.89
CA HIS A 257 13.57 3.79 -17.03
C HIS A 257 12.38 4.59 -17.59
N PRO A 258 12.61 5.69 -18.34
CA PRO A 258 11.54 6.44 -19.01
C PRO A 258 10.66 5.56 -19.92
N ASP A 259 11.27 4.57 -20.59
CA ASP A 259 10.53 3.63 -21.44
C ASP A 259 9.50 2.81 -20.65
N ASP A 260 9.82 2.40 -19.42
CA ASP A 260 8.88 1.69 -18.55
C ASP A 260 7.65 2.54 -18.26
N LEU A 261 7.86 3.84 -17.99
CA LEU A 261 6.77 4.80 -17.76
C LEU A 261 5.92 4.96 -19.02
N SER A 262 6.56 5.02 -20.18
CA SER A 262 5.87 5.13 -21.47
C SER A 262 4.98 3.92 -21.74
N VAL A 263 5.44 2.72 -21.41
CA VAL A 263 4.68 1.46 -21.57
C VAL A 263 3.41 1.51 -20.72
N VAL A 264 3.52 1.73 -19.41
CA VAL A 264 2.36 1.70 -18.51
C VAL A 264 1.41 2.88 -18.74
N LYS A 265 1.93 4.05 -19.12
CA LYS A 265 1.13 5.21 -19.52
C LYS A 265 0.31 4.92 -20.77
N THR A 266 0.94 4.35 -21.80
CA THR A 266 0.26 3.98 -23.05
C THR A 266 -0.83 2.94 -22.82
N ALA A 267 -0.62 2.02 -21.88
CA ALA A 267 -1.64 1.07 -21.44
C ALA A 267 -2.83 1.74 -20.72
N GLY A 268 -2.66 2.96 -20.16
CA GLY A 268 -3.72 3.73 -19.51
C GLY A 268 -3.54 3.94 -18.00
N ALA A 269 -2.37 3.63 -17.43
CA ALA A 269 -2.07 3.95 -16.03
C ALA A 269 -2.05 5.48 -15.83
N SER A 270 -2.81 5.97 -14.84
CA SER A 270 -2.91 7.38 -14.49
C SER A 270 -1.78 7.83 -13.56
N ALA A 271 -1.26 6.90 -12.78
CA ALA A 271 -0.18 7.14 -11.83
C ALA A 271 0.77 5.94 -11.75
N VAL A 272 1.92 6.16 -11.13
CA VAL A 272 2.94 5.14 -10.87
C VAL A 272 3.41 5.23 -9.43
N LEU A 273 3.71 4.08 -8.81
CA LEU A 273 4.33 3.99 -7.50
C LEU A 273 5.77 3.47 -7.66
N ILE A 274 6.74 4.30 -7.28
CA ILE A 274 8.17 4.05 -7.53
C ILE A 274 8.97 4.24 -6.24
N GLY A 275 9.72 3.20 -5.87
CA GLY A 275 10.58 3.23 -4.68
C GLY A 275 12.04 2.92 -4.99
N GLU A 276 12.32 1.70 -5.44
CA GLU A 276 13.68 1.17 -5.56
C GLU A 276 14.59 2.04 -6.44
N SER A 277 14.12 2.43 -7.62
CA SER A 277 14.89 3.21 -8.59
C SER A 277 15.18 4.64 -8.13
N LEU A 278 14.37 5.17 -7.21
CA LEU A 278 14.55 6.51 -6.64
C LEU A 278 15.41 6.48 -5.37
N VAL A 279 15.09 5.59 -4.41
CA VAL A 279 15.73 5.60 -3.09
C VAL A 279 17.21 5.22 -3.14
N LYS A 280 17.63 4.44 -4.13
CA LYS A 280 19.02 4.04 -4.37
C LYS A 280 19.92 5.16 -4.89
N GLN A 281 19.33 6.21 -5.44
CA GLN A 281 20.12 7.30 -6.03
C GLN A 281 20.65 8.24 -4.96
N ALA A 282 21.85 8.76 -5.17
CA ALA A 282 22.47 9.74 -4.27
C ALA A 282 21.62 11.01 -4.17
N ASP A 283 21.04 11.45 -5.29
CA ASP A 283 20.12 12.59 -5.38
C ASP A 283 18.74 12.11 -5.88
N PRO A 284 17.78 11.88 -4.96
CA PRO A 284 16.44 11.44 -5.32
C PRO A 284 15.63 12.46 -6.12
N GLN A 285 15.88 13.75 -5.95
CA GLN A 285 15.23 14.80 -6.74
C GLN A 285 15.65 14.73 -8.21
N LEU A 286 16.95 14.63 -8.47
CA LEU A 286 17.48 14.47 -9.82
C LEU A 286 17.03 13.15 -10.45
N ALA A 287 16.93 12.09 -9.65
CA ALA A 287 16.44 10.79 -10.12
C ALA A 287 15.01 10.88 -10.69
N ILE A 288 14.12 11.63 -10.03
CA ILE A 288 12.78 11.90 -10.55
C ILE A 288 12.84 12.66 -11.87
N ALA A 289 13.62 13.73 -11.95
CA ALA A 289 13.76 14.52 -13.18
C ALA A 289 14.24 13.66 -14.36
N ASN A 290 15.23 12.78 -14.13
CA ASN A 290 15.76 11.87 -15.16
C ASN A 290 14.76 10.80 -15.58
N LEU A 291 13.92 10.34 -14.67
CA LEU A 291 12.95 9.29 -14.94
C LEU A 291 11.75 9.79 -15.74
N PHE A 292 11.40 11.08 -15.58
CA PHE A 292 10.27 11.72 -16.27
C PHE A 292 10.69 12.68 -17.40
N SER A 293 11.97 12.60 -17.83
CA SER A 293 12.52 13.41 -18.93
C SER A 293 12.04 12.96 -20.32
#